data_9f346e35135a8d88c2fa13f182a05cc8
#
_entry.id   9f346e35135a8d88c2fa13f182a05cc8
#
_cell.length_a   1.000
_cell.length_b   1.000
_cell.length_c   1.000
_cell.angle_alpha   90.00
_cell.angle_beta   90.00
_cell.angle_gamma   90.00
#
_symmetry.space_group_name_H-M   'P 1'
#
loop_
_entity.id
_entity.type
_entity.pdbx_description
1 polymer ?
#
loop_
_entity_poly.entity_id
_entity_poly.type
_entity_poly.pdbx_seq_one_letter_code
_entity_poly.pdbx_strand_id
1 'polypeptide(L)'
;AKHAVADIVAPDELVDFLAAGDVEVVFHMGANSSTTETDVDLILEQNYGFSMALWAQCAALGIRLIYASSAATYGDGGAGFDDDGSAEALARLRPLNPYGWSKHLFDRWVARRLAEGALVPPQWAGLKFFNVYGPNEGHKGGMKSVVAQIWPKVAAGETVSLFRSHNPAYADGGQLRDFVYVDDVVDVIEFLLQSPQVSGIFNAGSGQARSFADLARATFAAAGKPEAIAYIDMPEVIRDRYQYFTQARMDRIRAAGFEGQATPLEEGVRRYVQQFLSQPDP
;
A
#
# COMPACT_ATOMS: atom_id res chain seq x y z
N ALA A 1 23.39 2.51 -3.73
CA ALA A 1 22.55 1.36 -4.07
C ALA A 1 22.97 0.18 -3.22
N LYS A 2 22.04 -0.41 -2.51
CA LYS A 2 22.32 -1.55 -1.61
C LYS A 2 22.44 -2.87 -2.40
N HIS A 3 21.99 -2.88 -3.65
CA HIS A 3 22.04 -4.04 -4.54
C HIS A 3 22.47 -3.61 -5.94
N ALA A 4 23.19 -4.49 -6.64
CA ALA A 4 23.50 -4.30 -8.04
C ALA A 4 22.20 -4.43 -8.86
N VAL A 5 21.90 -3.43 -9.68
CA VAL A 5 20.88 -3.52 -10.72
C VAL A 5 21.59 -3.69 -12.06
N ALA A 6 21.02 -4.49 -12.95
CA ALA A 6 21.63 -4.74 -14.27
C ALA A 6 21.51 -3.52 -15.16
N ASP A 7 20.34 -2.85 -15.11
CA ASP A 7 20.08 -1.67 -15.92
C ASP A 7 19.04 -0.75 -15.24
N ILE A 8 19.00 0.51 -15.66
CA ILE A 8 18.01 1.49 -15.27
C ILE A 8 17.44 2.10 -16.54
N VAL A 9 16.16 1.87 -16.78
CA VAL A 9 15.46 2.25 -18.01
C VAL A 9 14.39 3.30 -17.70
N ALA A 10 14.27 4.31 -18.54
CA ALA A 10 13.21 5.30 -18.41
C ALA A 10 11.83 4.71 -18.73
N PRO A 11 10.72 5.23 -18.14
CA PRO A 11 9.39 4.66 -18.35
C PRO A 11 8.93 4.64 -19.81
N ASP A 12 9.36 5.60 -20.62
CA ASP A 12 9.07 5.69 -22.06
C ASP A 12 9.83 4.67 -22.90
N GLU A 13 10.96 4.16 -22.42
CA GLU A 13 11.77 3.11 -23.05
C GLU A 13 11.36 1.68 -22.62
N LEU A 14 10.47 1.57 -21.62
CA LEU A 14 10.11 0.30 -20.99
C LEU A 14 9.54 -0.72 -21.98
N VAL A 15 8.72 -0.30 -22.95
CA VAL A 15 8.08 -1.17 -23.93
C VAL A 15 9.13 -1.86 -24.81
N ASP A 16 10.10 -1.09 -25.31
CA ASP A 16 11.19 -1.62 -26.14
C ASP A 16 12.13 -2.52 -25.34
N PHE A 17 12.41 -2.12 -24.10
CA PHE A 17 13.19 -2.93 -23.16
C PHE A 17 12.54 -4.30 -22.90
N LEU A 18 11.22 -4.35 -22.61
CA LEU A 18 10.50 -5.59 -22.40
C LEU A 18 10.46 -6.47 -23.66
N ALA A 19 10.36 -5.86 -24.85
CA ALA A 19 10.31 -6.59 -26.13
C ALA A 19 11.68 -7.18 -26.52
N ALA A 20 12.77 -6.56 -26.09
CA ALA A 20 14.14 -6.97 -26.43
C ALA A 20 14.78 -7.91 -25.40
N GLY A 21 14.24 -8.01 -24.18
CA GLY A 21 14.86 -8.69 -23.04
C GLY A 21 14.19 -10.00 -22.66
N ASP A 22 14.92 -10.79 -21.87
CA ASP A 22 14.44 -12.03 -21.26
C ASP A 22 13.81 -11.71 -19.88
N VAL A 23 12.70 -10.94 -19.88
CA VAL A 23 11.99 -10.58 -18.65
C VAL A 23 10.93 -11.63 -18.34
N GLU A 24 11.04 -12.28 -17.20
CA GLU A 24 10.08 -13.31 -16.76
C GLU A 24 8.91 -12.72 -15.96
N VAL A 25 9.17 -11.67 -15.18
CA VAL A 25 8.15 -11.05 -14.30
C VAL A 25 8.39 -9.55 -14.16
N VAL A 26 7.31 -8.80 -14.14
CA VAL A 26 7.30 -7.36 -13.83
C VAL A 26 6.62 -7.14 -12.48
N PHE A 27 7.30 -6.42 -11.59
CA PHE A 27 6.74 -5.89 -10.34
C PHE A 27 6.42 -4.42 -10.54
N HIS A 28 5.18 -4.12 -10.88
CA HIS A 28 4.71 -2.75 -11.11
C HIS A 28 4.30 -2.10 -9.78
N MET A 29 5.27 -1.50 -9.08
CA MET A 29 5.08 -0.86 -7.78
C MET A 29 5.05 0.68 -7.87
N GLY A 30 5.48 1.25 -9.00
CA GLY A 30 5.48 2.68 -9.25
C GLY A 30 4.10 3.25 -9.50
N ALA A 31 3.83 4.43 -8.96
CA ALA A 31 2.61 5.21 -9.20
C ALA A 31 2.73 6.61 -8.62
N ASN A 32 1.89 7.55 -9.06
CA ASN A 32 1.59 8.73 -8.27
C ASN A 32 0.72 8.32 -7.08
N SER A 33 1.33 8.19 -5.90
CA SER A 33 0.68 7.70 -4.68
C SER A 33 0.15 8.83 -3.78
N SER A 34 0.17 10.07 -4.23
CA SER A 34 -0.33 11.22 -3.47
C SER A 34 -1.85 11.15 -3.34
N THR A 35 -2.33 10.98 -2.12
CA THR A 35 -3.78 11.01 -1.80
C THR A 35 -4.33 12.44 -1.78
N THR A 36 -3.47 13.44 -1.84
CA THR A 36 -3.80 14.87 -1.85
C THR A 36 -3.62 15.51 -3.23
N GLU A 37 -3.19 14.76 -4.24
CA GLU A 37 -3.10 15.24 -5.61
C GLU A 37 -4.49 15.57 -6.16
N THR A 38 -4.60 16.69 -6.80
CA THR A 38 -5.84 17.21 -7.38
C THR A 38 -5.86 17.20 -8.90
N ASP A 39 -4.71 17.03 -9.54
CA ASP A 39 -4.62 16.84 -10.99
C ASP A 39 -5.05 15.41 -11.35
N VAL A 40 -6.33 15.30 -11.69
CA VAL A 40 -6.96 14.00 -12.01
C VAL A 40 -6.40 13.43 -13.32
N ASP A 41 -6.12 14.26 -14.31
CA ASP A 41 -5.60 13.82 -15.60
C ASP A 41 -4.21 13.23 -15.46
N LEU A 42 -3.34 13.91 -14.71
CA LEU A 42 -2.01 13.41 -14.37
C LEU A 42 -2.06 12.05 -13.65
N ILE A 43 -2.94 11.93 -12.64
CA ILE A 43 -3.12 10.66 -11.91
C ILE A 43 -3.62 9.55 -12.83
N LEU A 44 -4.59 9.83 -13.70
CA LEU A 44 -5.14 8.84 -14.62
C LEU A 44 -4.11 8.41 -15.66
N GLU A 45 -3.34 9.32 -16.20
CA GLU A 45 -2.26 9.00 -17.12
C GLU A 45 -1.21 8.10 -16.47
N GLN A 46 -0.67 8.51 -15.31
CA GLN A 46 0.44 7.83 -14.64
C GLN A 46 0.03 6.51 -13.98
N ASN A 47 -1.17 6.41 -13.42
CA ASN A 47 -1.59 5.24 -12.67
C ASN A 47 -2.45 4.27 -13.50
N TYR A 48 -3.42 4.79 -14.25
CA TYR A 48 -4.37 3.97 -14.98
C TYR A 48 -3.89 3.68 -16.40
N GLY A 49 -3.57 4.72 -17.17
CA GLY A 49 -3.13 4.61 -18.57
C GLY A 49 -1.84 3.80 -18.69
N PHE A 50 -0.83 4.14 -17.88
CA PHE A 50 0.43 3.40 -17.86
C PHE A 50 0.24 1.93 -17.45
N SER A 51 -0.58 1.66 -16.41
CA SER A 51 -0.84 0.28 -15.98
C SER A 51 -1.55 -0.56 -17.05
N MET A 52 -2.48 0.04 -17.81
CA MET A 52 -3.14 -0.65 -18.93
C MET A 52 -2.15 -0.99 -20.05
N ALA A 53 -1.29 -0.06 -20.43
CA ALA A 53 -0.27 -0.28 -21.46
C ALA A 53 0.71 -1.39 -21.04
N LEU A 54 1.18 -1.34 -19.79
CA LEU A 54 2.08 -2.36 -19.23
C LEU A 54 1.42 -3.74 -19.18
N TRP A 55 0.16 -3.82 -18.75
CA TRP A 55 -0.60 -5.07 -18.76
C TRP A 55 -0.70 -5.66 -20.17
N ALA A 56 -1.07 -4.84 -21.16
CA ALA A 56 -1.19 -5.29 -22.53
C ALA A 56 0.14 -5.82 -23.08
N GLN A 57 1.25 -5.15 -22.75
CA GLN A 57 2.58 -5.57 -23.16
C GLN A 57 2.99 -6.89 -22.48
N CYS A 58 2.79 -7.00 -21.16
CA CYS A 58 3.05 -8.23 -20.43
C CYS A 58 2.23 -9.41 -20.97
N ALA A 59 0.95 -9.18 -21.28
CA ALA A 59 0.10 -10.19 -21.87
C ALA A 59 0.58 -10.65 -23.27
N ALA A 60 0.96 -9.70 -24.12
CA ALA A 60 1.44 -9.99 -25.48
C ALA A 60 2.78 -10.77 -25.49
N LEU A 61 3.67 -10.47 -24.52
CA LEU A 61 4.99 -11.08 -24.42
C LEU A 61 5.04 -12.32 -23.52
N GLY A 62 3.92 -12.70 -22.89
CA GLY A 62 3.89 -13.82 -21.96
C GLY A 62 4.64 -13.56 -20.64
N ILE A 63 4.76 -12.29 -20.22
CA ILE A 63 5.44 -11.87 -19.01
C ILE A 63 4.45 -11.87 -17.84
N ARG A 64 4.85 -12.37 -16.68
CA ARG A 64 4.06 -12.33 -15.44
C ARG A 64 4.00 -10.90 -14.91
N LEU A 65 2.88 -10.49 -14.30
CA LEU A 65 2.69 -9.14 -13.78
C LEU A 65 2.13 -9.15 -12.35
N ILE A 66 2.89 -8.62 -11.40
CA ILE A 66 2.43 -8.34 -10.05
C ILE A 66 2.37 -6.81 -9.88
N TYR A 67 1.21 -6.27 -9.54
CA TYR A 67 1.02 -4.81 -9.51
C TYR A 67 0.46 -4.29 -8.19
N ALA A 68 0.84 -3.06 -7.86
CA ALA A 68 0.34 -2.34 -6.70
C ALA A 68 -1.06 -1.78 -6.95
N SER A 69 -2.08 -2.39 -6.33
CA SER A 69 -3.34 -1.77 -6.02
C SER A 69 -3.27 -1.12 -4.63
N SER A 70 -4.40 -0.76 -4.03
CA SER A 70 -4.41 -0.04 -2.75
C SER A 70 -5.67 -0.30 -1.95
N ALA A 71 -5.57 -0.33 -0.61
CA ALA A 71 -6.72 -0.29 0.28
C ALA A 71 -7.55 1.00 0.14
N ALA A 72 -6.99 2.08 -0.44
CA ALA A 72 -7.74 3.28 -0.79
C ALA A 72 -8.92 3.01 -1.74
N THR A 73 -8.90 1.90 -2.47
CA THR A 73 -10.01 1.45 -3.34
C THR A 73 -11.28 1.10 -2.57
N TYR A 74 -11.16 0.74 -1.29
CA TYR A 74 -12.31 0.40 -0.44
C TYR A 74 -13.12 1.62 0.04
N GLY A 75 -12.60 2.83 -0.16
CA GLY A 75 -13.28 4.05 0.24
C GLY A 75 -13.39 4.19 1.76
N ASP A 76 -14.58 4.45 2.25
CA ASP A 76 -14.87 4.56 3.69
C ASP A 76 -14.93 3.20 4.41
N GLY A 77 -14.87 2.10 3.68
CA GLY A 77 -15.00 0.75 4.21
C GLY A 77 -16.44 0.27 4.38
N GLY A 78 -17.44 1.05 3.96
CA GLY A 78 -18.86 0.69 4.09
C GLY A 78 -19.24 -0.58 3.33
N ALA A 79 -18.49 -0.96 2.28
CA ALA A 79 -18.65 -2.21 1.55
C ALA A 79 -17.77 -3.36 2.10
N GLY A 80 -17.04 -3.13 3.21
CA GLY A 80 -16.07 -4.07 3.77
C GLY A 80 -14.70 -3.98 3.09
N PHE A 81 -13.78 -4.86 3.53
CA PHE A 81 -12.40 -4.94 3.05
C PHE A 81 -12.11 -6.31 2.42
N ASP A 82 -13.09 -6.85 1.71
CA ASP A 82 -12.97 -8.11 1.00
C ASP A 82 -12.28 -7.89 -0.34
N ASP A 83 -11.27 -8.68 -0.65
CA ASP A 83 -10.50 -8.62 -1.89
C ASP A 83 -11.12 -9.45 -3.03
N ASP A 84 -12.43 -9.62 -3.01
CA ASP A 84 -13.18 -10.18 -4.14
C ASP A 84 -13.00 -9.29 -5.39
N GLY A 85 -12.30 -9.85 -6.38
CA GLY A 85 -12.01 -9.20 -7.65
C GLY A 85 -13.14 -9.35 -8.69
N SER A 86 -14.32 -9.85 -8.32
CA SER A 86 -15.46 -9.92 -9.23
C SER A 86 -15.96 -8.53 -9.62
N ALA A 87 -16.55 -8.44 -10.82
CA ALA A 87 -17.10 -7.17 -11.31
C ALA A 87 -18.18 -6.60 -10.38
N GLU A 88 -19.00 -7.48 -9.77
CA GLU A 88 -20.05 -7.11 -8.83
C GLU A 88 -19.46 -6.55 -7.52
N ALA A 89 -18.45 -7.18 -6.97
CA ALA A 89 -17.81 -6.72 -5.74
C ALA A 89 -17.10 -5.38 -5.96
N LEU A 90 -16.31 -5.28 -7.01
CA LEU A 90 -15.63 -4.04 -7.37
C LEU A 90 -16.62 -2.90 -7.66
N ALA A 91 -17.78 -3.18 -8.26
CA ALA A 91 -18.78 -2.15 -8.54
C ALA A 91 -19.39 -1.49 -7.28
N ARG A 92 -19.25 -2.10 -6.11
CA ARG A 92 -19.75 -1.54 -4.84
C ARG A 92 -18.78 -0.57 -4.18
N LEU A 93 -17.50 -0.63 -4.51
CA LEU A 93 -16.47 0.19 -3.90
C LEU A 93 -16.58 1.66 -4.31
N ARG A 94 -16.30 2.58 -3.38
CA ARG A 94 -16.38 4.03 -3.59
C ARG A 94 -15.14 4.72 -3.00
N PRO A 95 -14.03 4.77 -3.75
CA PRO A 95 -12.83 5.48 -3.30
C PRO A 95 -13.11 6.94 -2.95
N LEU A 96 -12.38 7.47 -1.96
CA LEU A 96 -12.62 8.82 -1.41
C LEU A 96 -11.78 9.91 -2.10
N ASN A 97 -10.81 9.55 -2.93
CA ASN A 97 -9.89 10.49 -3.58
C ASN A 97 -9.46 10.00 -4.98
N PRO A 98 -8.89 10.89 -5.82
CA PRO A 98 -8.48 10.55 -7.18
C PRO A 98 -7.48 9.39 -7.25
N TYR A 99 -6.52 9.32 -6.31
CA TYR A 99 -5.59 8.19 -6.23
C TYR A 99 -6.31 6.85 -6.04
N GLY A 100 -7.20 6.75 -5.07
CA GLY A 100 -8.00 5.53 -4.85
C GLY A 100 -8.82 5.16 -6.07
N TRP A 101 -9.41 6.15 -6.75
CA TRP A 101 -10.14 5.93 -8.00
C TRP A 101 -9.24 5.41 -9.12
N SER A 102 -8.03 5.94 -9.30
CA SER A 102 -7.11 5.46 -10.35
C SER A 102 -6.76 3.98 -10.20
N LYS A 103 -6.50 3.54 -8.97
CA LYS A 103 -6.23 2.13 -8.66
C LYS A 103 -7.48 1.27 -8.83
N HIS A 104 -8.62 1.76 -8.39
CA HIS A 104 -9.90 1.07 -8.54
C HIS A 104 -10.33 0.90 -10.01
N LEU A 105 -10.14 1.93 -10.83
CA LEU A 105 -10.42 1.84 -12.26
C LEU A 105 -9.57 0.76 -12.94
N PHE A 106 -8.31 0.62 -12.55
CA PHE A 106 -7.46 -0.43 -13.07
C PHE A 106 -7.91 -1.83 -12.62
N ASP A 107 -8.24 -2.02 -11.34
CA ASP A 107 -8.80 -3.30 -10.84
C ASP A 107 -10.09 -3.68 -11.61
N ARG A 108 -10.99 -2.71 -11.84
CA ARG A 108 -12.22 -2.94 -12.63
C ARG A 108 -11.94 -3.23 -14.10
N TRP A 109 -10.96 -2.55 -14.68
CA TRP A 109 -10.56 -2.81 -16.06
C TRP A 109 -10.00 -4.23 -16.21
N VAL A 110 -9.17 -4.69 -15.27
CA VAL A 110 -8.69 -6.07 -15.25
C VAL A 110 -9.85 -7.06 -15.17
N ALA A 111 -10.78 -6.87 -14.24
CA ALA A 111 -11.97 -7.73 -14.11
C ALA A 111 -12.79 -7.80 -15.41
N ARG A 112 -12.94 -6.67 -16.09
CA ARG A 112 -13.61 -6.60 -17.40
C ARG A 112 -12.85 -7.37 -18.48
N ARG A 113 -11.51 -7.21 -18.57
CA ARG A 113 -10.68 -7.94 -19.56
C ARG A 113 -10.79 -9.46 -19.37
N LEU A 114 -10.83 -9.93 -18.11
CA LEU A 114 -11.06 -11.34 -17.80
C LEU A 114 -12.44 -11.82 -18.26
N ALA A 115 -13.48 -11.05 -17.99
CA ALA A 115 -14.85 -11.39 -18.40
C ALA A 115 -15.03 -11.42 -19.94
N GLU A 116 -14.30 -10.60 -20.67
CA GLU A 116 -14.28 -10.56 -22.14
C GLU A 116 -13.44 -11.70 -22.76
N GLY A 117 -12.75 -12.53 -21.95
CA GLY A 117 -11.83 -13.57 -22.43
C GLY A 117 -10.64 -12.99 -23.21
N ALA A 118 -10.23 -11.76 -22.89
CA ALA A 118 -9.11 -11.10 -23.52
C ALA A 118 -7.78 -11.74 -23.14
N LEU A 119 -6.74 -11.51 -23.95
CA LEU A 119 -5.39 -11.92 -23.60
C LEU A 119 -4.94 -11.25 -22.29
N VAL A 120 -4.38 -12.05 -21.38
CA VAL A 120 -3.91 -11.63 -20.06
C VAL A 120 -2.50 -12.14 -19.81
N PRO A 121 -1.72 -11.53 -18.90
CA PRO A 121 -0.45 -12.09 -18.47
C PRO A 121 -0.61 -13.53 -17.93
N PRO A 122 0.38 -14.43 -18.12
CA PRO A 122 0.27 -15.84 -17.70
C PRO A 122 0.07 -16.00 -16.19
N GLN A 123 0.59 -15.07 -15.40
CA GLN A 123 0.22 -14.81 -14.02
C GLN A 123 0.00 -13.31 -13.85
N TRP A 124 -1.03 -12.94 -13.09
CA TRP A 124 -1.23 -11.56 -12.69
C TRP A 124 -1.73 -11.50 -11.24
N ALA A 125 -1.22 -10.56 -10.49
CA ALA A 125 -1.68 -10.34 -9.12
C ALA A 125 -1.75 -8.86 -8.79
N GLY A 126 -2.92 -8.39 -8.38
CA GLY A 126 -3.14 -7.04 -7.87
C GLY A 126 -3.11 -7.04 -6.34
N LEU A 127 -2.16 -6.33 -5.74
CA LEU A 127 -1.98 -6.26 -4.30
C LEU A 127 -2.58 -4.98 -3.75
N LYS A 128 -3.67 -5.09 -2.99
CA LYS A 128 -4.26 -3.97 -2.25
C LYS A 128 -3.46 -3.72 -0.99
N PHE A 129 -2.45 -2.87 -1.09
CA PHE A 129 -1.61 -2.49 0.04
C PHE A 129 -2.38 -1.67 1.06
N PHE A 130 -2.30 -2.08 2.33
CA PHE A 130 -2.78 -1.32 3.46
C PHE A 130 -1.72 -0.29 3.92
N ASN A 131 -1.67 0.08 5.17
CA ASN A 131 -0.76 1.13 5.63
C ASN A 131 0.67 0.58 5.83
N VAL A 132 1.40 0.45 4.74
CA VAL A 132 2.78 -0.06 4.75
C VAL A 132 3.71 0.95 5.44
N TYR A 133 4.56 0.47 6.34
CA TYR A 133 5.62 1.25 6.97
C TYR A 133 6.93 0.46 7.01
N GLY A 134 8.06 1.16 7.01
CA GLY A 134 9.38 0.53 7.06
C GLY A 134 10.47 1.37 6.39
N PRO A 135 11.68 0.83 6.23
CA PRO A 135 12.81 1.56 5.67
C PRO A 135 12.60 2.00 4.21
N ASN A 136 13.46 2.91 3.77
CA ASN A 136 13.56 3.43 2.40
C ASN A 136 12.38 4.30 1.94
N GLU A 137 11.65 4.95 2.84
CA GLU A 137 10.56 5.87 2.48
C GLU A 137 10.95 7.37 2.52
N GLY A 138 12.25 7.68 2.64
CA GLY A 138 12.75 9.06 2.71
C GLY A 138 12.32 9.94 1.54
N HIS A 139 12.24 9.38 0.33
CA HIS A 139 11.84 10.05 -0.90
C HIS A 139 10.36 10.46 -0.95
N LYS A 140 9.50 9.92 -0.08
CA LYS A 140 8.04 10.13 -0.13
C LYS A 140 7.57 11.48 0.45
N GLY A 141 8.48 12.33 0.95
CA GLY A 141 8.10 13.61 1.54
C GLY A 141 7.05 13.49 2.64
N GLY A 142 5.94 14.20 2.53
CA GLY A 142 4.82 14.14 3.47
C GLY A 142 4.00 12.84 3.41
N MET A 143 4.22 11.99 2.41
CA MET A 143 3.52 10.70 2.27
C MET A 143 4.25 9.53 2.93
N LYS A 144 5.31 9.80 3.71
CA LYS A 144 5.95 8.80 4.58
C LYS A 144 4.95 8.22 5.57
N SER A 145 5.23 7.02 6.07
CA SER A 145 4.47 6.45 7.18
C SER A 145 4.47 7.36 8.41
N VAL A 146 3.45 7.24 9.25
CA VAL A 146 3.34 8.04 10.48
C VAL A 146 4.54 7.79 11.41
N VAL A 147 5.09 6.58 11.47
CA VAL A 147 6.33 6.30 12.22
C VAL A 147 7.45 7.22 11.78
N ALA A 148 7.72 7.29 10.47
CA ALA A 148 8.78 8.15 9.93
C ALA A 148 8.47 9.65 10.09
N GLN A 149 7.20 10.04 10.02
CA GLN A 149 6.78 11.43 10.21
C GLN A 149 6.98 11.91 11.66
N ILE A 150 6.65 11.08 12.65
CA ILE A 150 6.76 11.46 14.06
C ILE A 150 8.17 11.24 14.63
N TRP A 151 8.99 10.42 13.99
CA TRP A 151 10.32 10.05 14.46
C TRP A 151 11.21 11.23 14.87
N PRO A 152 11.35 12.33 14.11
CA PRO A 152 12.21 13.44 14.51
C PRO A 152 11.84 14.02 15.87
N LYS A 153 10.53 14.15 16.16
CA LYS A 153 10.03 14.63 17.45
C LYS A 153 10.27 13.62 18.58
N VAL A 154 9.99 12.35 18.31
CA VAL A 154 10.22 11.26 19.27
C VAL A 154 11.70 11.18 19.63
N ALA A 155 12.60 11.24 18.66
CA ALA A 155 14.05 11.22 18.86
C ALA A 155 14.52 12.40 19.74
N ALA A 156 13.94 13.58 19.51
CA ALA A 156 14.21 14.80 20.30
C ALA A 156 13.56 14.78 21.70
N GLY A 157 12.69 13.81 22.00
CA GLY A 157 11.90 13.78 23.24
C GLY A 157 10.77 14.83 23.27
N GLU A 158 10.32 15.27 22.10
CA GLU A 158 9.27 16.27 21.94
C GLU A 158 7.89 15.62 21.89
N THR A 159 6.85 16.46 22.08
CA THR A 159 5.44 16.04 22.00
C THR A 159 5.04 15.78 20.55
N VAL A 160 4.45 14.61 20.31
CA VAL A 160 3.82 14.22 19.04
C VAL A 160 2.34 14.60 19.05
N SER A 161 1.85 15.16 17.95
CA SER A 161 0.45 15.50 17.79
C SER A 161 -0.30 14.44 17.00
N LEU A 162 -1.40 13.93 17.54
CA LEU A 162 -2.35 13.05 16.85
C LEU A 162 -3.70 13.78 16.73
N PHE A 163 -4.53 13.35 15.80
CA PHE A 163 -5.85 13.94 15.63
C PHE A 163 -6.82 13.47 16.71
N ARG A 164 -7.61 14.43 17.24
CA ARG A 164 -8.82 14.12 17.96
C ARG A 164 -9.80 13.37 17.07
N SER A 165 -10.63 12.56 17.69
CA SER A 165 -11.75 11.94 16.99
C SER A 165 -12.90 12.94 16.85
N HIS A 166 -13.51 13.00 15.65
CA HIS A 166 -14.79 13.66 15.40
C HIS A 166 -15.92 12.64 15.23
N ASN A 167 -15.63 11.35 15.50
CA ASN A 167 -16.60 10.26 15.52
C ASN A 167 -16.66 9.71 16.96
N PRO A 168 -17.82 9.73 17.63
CA PRO A 168 -17.94 9.30 19.03
C PRO A 168 -17.64 7.81 19.25
N ALA A 169 -17.60 7.00 18.20
CA ALA A 169 -17.22 5.60 18.28
C ALA A 169 -15.71 5.37 18.51
N TYR A 170 -14.89 6.41 18.38
CA TYR A 170 -13.45 6.33 18.51
C TYR A 170 -12.93 7.37 19.51
N ALA A 171 -12.01 6.97 20.36
CA ALA A 171 -11.27 7.90 21.22
C ALA A 171 -10.33 8.79 20.39
N ASP A 172 -9.80 9.85 21.00
CA ASP A 172 -8.74 10.67 20.41
C ASP A 172 -7.50 9.82 20.10
N GLY A 173 -6.96 9.93 18.88
CA GLY A 173 -5.89 9.08 18.38
C GLY A 173 -6.30 7.60 18.17
N GLY A 174 -7.57 7.27 18.40
CA GLY A 174 -8.13 5.92 18.34
C GLY A 174 -8.62 5.49 16.95
N GLN A 175 -8.44 6.32 15.94
CA GLN A 175 -8.71 5.93 14.55
C GLN A 175 -7.83 4.74 14.19
N LEU A 176 -8.40 3.73 13.55
CA LEU A 176 -7.78 2.42 13.34
C LEU A 176 -7.26 2.25 11.91
N ARG A 177 -6.08 1.69 11.78
CA ARG A 177 -5.49 1.31 10.50
C ARG A 177 -4.87 -0.08 10.59
N ASP A 178 -4.92 -0.79 9.49
CA ASP A 178 -4.08 -1.96 9.30
C ASP A 178 -2.67 -1.48 8.91
N PHE A 179 -1.80 -1.43 9.90
CA PHE A 179 -0.39 -1.11 9.70
C PHE A 179 0.37 -2.42 9.40
N VAL A 180 1.02 -2.47 8.27
CA VAL A 180 1.78 -3.65 7.83
C VAL A 180 3.27 -3.30 7.66
N TYR A 181 4.14 -4.12 8.23
CA TYR A 181 5.58 -3.94 8.08
C TYR A 181 6.01 -4.31 6.65
N VAL A 182 6.95 -3.57 6.09
CA VAL A 182 7.31 -3.70 4.67
C VAL A 182 7.83 -5.09 4.32
N ASP A 183 8.54 -5.77 5.23
CA ASP A 183 9.04 -7.13 4.98
C ASP A 183 7.88 -8.11 4.80
N ASP A 184 6.77 -7.97 5.57
CA ASP A 184 5.59 -8.83 5.42
C ASP A 184 4.94 -8.66 4.03
N VAL A 185 5.04 -7.46 3.46
CA VAL A 185 4.59 -7.19 2.08
C VAL A 185 5.53 -7.85 1.07
N VAL A 186 6.83 -7.82 1.32
CA VAL A 186 7.82 -8.52 0.50
C VAL A 186 7.58 -10.02 0.53
N ASP A 187 7.26 -10.61 1.69
CA ASP A 187 6.93 -12.04 1.82
C ASP A 187 5.72 -12.44 0.94
N VAL A 188 4.69 -11.57 0.88
CA VAL A 188 3.54 -11.80 -0.04
C VAL A 188 3.98 -11.77 -1.50
N ILE A 189 4.85 -10.83 -1.88
CA ILE A 189 5.37 -10.71 -3.24
C ILE A 189 6.24 -11.93 -3.60
N GLU A 190 7.10 -12.38 -2.69
CA GLU A 190 7.95 -13.56 -2.87
C GLU A 190 7.11 -14.84 -3.01
N PHE A 191 6.06 -14.99 -2.19
CA PHE A 191 5.11 -16.09 -2.34
C PHE A 191 4.50 -16.13 -3.75
N LEU A 192 4.04 -14.99 -4.26
CA LEU A 192 3.47 -14.90 -5.61
C LEU A 192 4.52 -15.17 -6.70
N LEU A 193 5.75 -14.71 -6.50
CA LEU A 193 6.87 -15.01 -7.40
C LEU A 193 7.12 -16.52 -7.51
N GLN A 194 7.07 -17.22 -6.38
CA GLN A 194 7.27 -18.67 -6.27
C GLN A 194 6.04 -19.49 -6.67
N SER A 195 4.88 -18.86 -6.80
CA SER A 195 3.58 -19.50 -7.08
C SER A 195 2.96 -18.98 -8.39
N PRO A 196 3.55 -19.26 -9.55
CA PRO A 196 3.12 -18.67 -10.84
C PRO A 196 1.69 -19.05 -11.26
N GLN A 197 1.11 -20.08 -10.64
CA GLN A 197 -0.29 -20.50 -10.84
C GLN A 197 -1.30 -19.62 -10.10
N VAL A 198 -0.86 -18.78 -9.15
CA VAL A 198 -1.73 -17.93 -8.34
C VAL A 198 -1.94 -16.59 -9.04
N SER A 199 -3.19 -16.32 -9.40
CA SER A 199 -3.60 -15.04 -10.00
C SER A 199 -4.85 -14.51 -9.30
N GLY A 200 -4.97 -13.18 -9.22
CA GLY A 200 -6.15 -12.55 -8.61
C GLY A 200 -5.84 -11.19 -7.98
N ILE A 201 -6.85 -10.62 -7.34
CA ILE A 201 -6.68 -9.46 -6.46
C ILE A 201 -6.58 -9.98 -5.03
N PHE A 202 -5.59 -9.49 -4.28
CA PHE A 202 -5.30 -9.91 -2.91
C PHE A 202 -5.02 -8.70 -2.03
N ASN A 203 -5.52 -8.75 -0.80
CA ASN A 203 -5.09 -7.82 0.24
C ASN A 203 -3.64 -8.12 0.66
N ALA A 204 -2.89 -7.05 0.94
CA ALA A 204 -1.56 -7.10 1.53
C ALA A 204 -1.53 -6.19 2.76
N GLY A 205 -1.89 -6.75 3.90
CA GLY A 205 -1.97 -6.11 5.20
C GLY A 205 -1.57 -7.06 6.32
N SER A 206 -1.64 -6.58 7.55
CA SER A 206 -1.37 -7.40 8.74
C SER A 206 -2.58 -8.24 9.16
N GLY A 207 -3.79 -7.86 8.75
CA GLY A 207 -5.04 -8.43 9.23
C GLY A 207 -5.44 -7.93 10.62
N GLN A 208 -4.74 -6.93 11.17
CA GLN A 208 -4.97 -6.38 12.50
C GLN A 208 -5.08 -4.86 12.45
N ALA A 209 -6.24 -4.33 12.79
CA ALA A 209 -6.43 -2.90 12.92
C ALA A 209 -5.84 -2.41 14.25
N ARG A 210 -4.98 -1.39 14.19
CA ARG A 210 -4.32 -0.76 15.35
C ARG A 210 -4.51 0.76 15.29
N SER A 211 -4.52 1.38 16.46
CA SER A 211 -4.74 2.83 16.53
C SER A 211 -3.47 3.63 16.22
N PHE A 212 -3.66 4.89 15.79
CA PHE A 212 -2.54 5.82 15.68
C PHE A 212 -1.86 6.07 17.03
N ALA A 213 -2.61 6.01 18.13
CA ALA A 213 -2.07 6.09 19.47
C ALA A 213 -1.16 4.89 19.78
N ASP A 214 -1.53 3.65 19.39
CA ASP A 214 -0.67 2.47 19.54
C ASP A 214 0.62 2.61 18.74
N LEU A 215 0.52 3.09 17.49
CA LEU A 215 1.68 3.32 16.64
C LEU A 215 2.65 4.34 17.26
N ALA A 216 2.13 5.46 17.79
CA ALA A 216 2.93 6.48 18.44
C ALA A 216 3.60 5.94 19.72
N ARG A 217 2.85 5.22 20.58
CA ARG A 217 3.38 4.57 21.78
C ARG A 217 4.49 3.58 21.45
N ALA A 218 4.27 2.73 20.43
CA ALA A 218 5.31 1.81 19.96
C ALA A 218 6.57 2.53 19.50
N THR A 219 6.42 3.71 18.85
CA THR A 219 7.57 4.52 18.42
C THR A 219 8.33 5.10 19.60
N PHE A 220 7.64 5.65 20.62
CA PHE A 220 8.28 6.12 21.86
C PHE A 220 8.99 4.98 22.59
N ALA A 221 8.34 3.83 22.73
CA ALA A 221 8.92 2.66 23.38
C ALA A 221 10.18 2.17 22.65
N ALA A 222 10.14 2.08 21.31
CA ALA A 222 11.29 1.69 20.50
C ALA A 222 12.48 2.66 20.61
N ALA A 223 12.21 3.94 20.84
CA ALA A 223 13.20 4.99 21.08
C ALA A 223 13.73 5.03 22.51
N GLY A 224 13.15 4.28 23.46
CA GLY A 224 13.47 4.38 24.88
C GLY A 224 13.09 5.75 25.49
N LYS A 225 12.07 6.41 24.95
CA LYS A 225 11.62 7.74 25.39
C LYS A 225 10.29 7.65 26.13
N PRO A 226 10.02 8.53 27.10
CA PRO A 226 8.71 8.62 27.74
C PRO A 226 7.66 9.07 26.72
N GLU A 227 6.44 8.53 26.84
CA GLU A 227 5.31 8.91 26.00
C GLU A 227 4.96 10.39 26.18
N ALA A 228 4.88 11.13 25.08
CA ALA A 228 4.47 12.52 25.03
C ALA A 228 3.56 12.74 23.80
N ILE A 229 2.27 12.50 23.97
CA ILE A 229 1.24 12.62 22.92
C ILE A 229 0.27 13.75 23.29
N ALA A 230 0.04 14.66 22.36
CA ALA A 230 -1.01 15.66 22.43
C ALA A 230 -2.04 15.43 21.34
N TYR A 231 -3.29 15.79 21.60
CA TYR A 231 -4.36 15.64 20.63
C TYR A 231 -4.79 17.01 20.09
N ILE A 232 -4.79 17.15 18.77
CA ILE A 232 -5.14 18.36 18.03
C ILE A 232 -6.40 18.13 17.20
N ASP A 233 -7.13 19.18 16.88
CA ASP A 233 -8.30 19.06 16.02
C ASP A 233 -7.89 18.65 14.60
N MET A 234 -8.69 17.74 14.03
CA MET A 234 -8.54 17.36 12.64
C MET A 234 -8.96 18.53 11.74
N PRO A 235 -8.16 18.88 10.70
CA PRO A 235 -8.54 19.90 9.74
C PRO A 235 -9.91 19.62 9.12
N GLU A 236 -10.77 20.64 9.04
CA GLU A 236 -12.16 20.48 8.56
C GLU A 236 -12.25 19.88 7.17
N VAL A 237 -11.32 20.26 6.29
CA VAL A 237 -11.27 19.80 4.89
C VAL A 237 -11.15 18.28 4.72
N ILE A 238 -10.65 17.57 5.75
CA ILE A 238 -10.48 16.11 5.70
C ILE A 238 -11.50 15.33 6.54
N ARG A 239 -12.25 16.01 7.45
CA ARG A 239 -13.15 15.34 8.41
C ARG A 239 -14.19 14.45 7.75
N ASP A 240 -14.88 14.96 6.72
CA ASP A 240 -15.98 14.27 6.05
C ASP A 240 -15.49 13.12 5.14
N ARG A 241 -14.19 13.09 4.83
CA ARG A 241 -13.55 12.09 3.98
C ARG A 241 -12.56 11.23 4.74
N TYR A 242 -12.54 11.34 6.07
CA TYR A 242 -11.57 10.62 6.89
C TYR A 242 -12.04 9.19 7.13
N GLN A 243 -11.25 8.25 6.68
CA GLN A 243 -11.48 6.83 6.91
C GLN A 243 -11.09 6.49 8.36
N TYR A 244 -12.06 6.06 9.18
CA TYR A 244 -11.82 5.77 10.61
C TYR A 244 -11.31 4.35 10.87
N PHE A 245 -11.52 3.44 9.94
CA PHE A 245 -11.17 2.03 10.11
C PHE A 245 -10.67 1.41 8.82
N THR A 246 -9.56 0.66 8.89
CA THR A 246 -9.16 -0.29 7.86
C THR A 246 -8.62 -1.56 8.49
N GLN A 247 -8.97 -2.71 7.93
CA GLN A 247 -8.41 -4.01 8.31
C GLN A 247 -8.45 -4.94 7.11
N ALA A 248 -7.30 -5.48 6.73
CA ALA A 248 -7.20 -6.44 5.64
C ALA A 248 -7.88 -7.76 6.00
N ARG A 249 -8.69 -8.29 5.10
CA ARG A 249 -9.08 -9.70 5.13
C ARG A 249 -8.05 -10.47 4.32
N MET A 250 -7.30 -11.34 4.98
CA MET A 250 -6.19 -12.08 4.37
C MET A 250 -6.60 -13.50 3.92
N ASP A 251 -7.90 -13.80 3.95
CA ASP A 251 -8.42 -15.16 3.72
C ASP A 251 -8.09 -15.69 2.32
N ARG A 252 -8.19 -14.84 1.29
CA ARG A 252 -7.95 -15.26 -0.10
C ARG A 252 -6.50 -15.61 -0.37
N ILE A 253 -5.55 -14.80 0.07
CA ILE A 253 -4.12 -15.10 -0.14
C ILE A 253 -3.70 -16.31 0.68
N ARG A 254 -4.26 -16.50 1.89
CA ARG A 254 -4.06 -17.71 2.70
C ARG A 254 -4.64 -18.96 2.04
N ALA A 255 -5.85 -18.87 1.48
CA ALA A 255 -6.46 -19.97 0.72
C ALA A 255 -5.64 -20.31 -0.55
N ALA A 256 -4.90 -19.35 -1.10
CA ALA A 256 -3.96 -19.57 -2.20
C ALA A 256 -2.63 -20.22 -1.77
N GLY A 257 -2.40 -20.41 -0.45
CA GLY A 257 -1.24 -21.10 0.11
C GLY A 257 -0.21 -20.19 0.82
N PHE A 258 -0.50 -18.91 1.02
CA PHE A 258 0.39 -18.03 1.78
C PHE A 258 0.29 -18.32 3.29
N GLU A 259 1.40 -18.75 3.89
CA GLU A 259 1.48 -19.11 5.31
C GLU A 259 2.17 -18.06 6.18
N GLY A 260 2.69 -16.99 5.57
CA GLY A 260 3.42 -15.92 6.26
C GLY A 260 2.63 -15.31 7.41
N GLN A 261 3.30 -14.99 8.50
CA GLN A 261 2.70 -14.35 9.66
C GLN A 261 3.05 -12.86 9.68
N ALA A 262 2.05 -12.03 9.98
CA ALA A 262 2.29 -10.59 10.08
C ALA A 262 3.16 -10.27 11.30
N THR A 263 4.13 -9.42 11.10
CA THR A 263 4.97 -8.86 12.17
C THR A 263 4.10 -8.02 13.12
N PRO A 264 4.09 -8.29 14.45
CA PRO A 264 3.38 -7.44 15.40
C PRO A 264 3.82 -5.98 15.29
N LEU A 265 2.87 -5.04 15.46
CA LEU A 265 3.12 -3.60 15.30
C LEU A 265 4.34 -3.12 16.09
N GLU A 266 4.43 -3.51 17.38
CA GLU A 266 5.49 -3.12 18.28
C GLU A 266 6.86 -3.61 17.80
N GLU A 267 6.91 -4.83 17.27
CA GLU A 267 8.14 -5.41 16.74
C GLU A 267 8.57 -4.75 15.42
N GLY A 268 7.64 -4.56 14.48
CA GLY A 268 7.93 -3.87 13.22
C GLY A 268 8.41 -2.44 13.44
N VAL A 269 7.73 -1.69 14.33
CA VAL A 269 8.15 -0.34 14.72
C VAL A 269 9.52 -0.36 15.39
N ARG A 270 9.78 -1.32 16.30
CA ARG A 270 11.09 -1.46 16.96
C ARG A 270 12.21 -1.69 15.93
N ARG A 271 12.00 -2.61 14.98
CA ARG A 271 12.99 -2.86 13.90
C ARG A 271 13.23 -1.59 13.10
N TYR A 272 12.17 -0.93 12.65
CA TYR A 272 12.29 0.28 11.84
C TYR A 272 13.01 1.41 12.56
N VAL A 273 12.64 1.67 13.81
CA VAL A 273 13.28 2.71 14.62
C VAL A 273 14.76 2.37 14.89
N GLN A 274 15.05 1.18 15.45
CA GLN A 274 16.38 0.87 15.96
C GLN A 274 17.40 0.52 14.87
N GLN A 275 16.96 -0.09 13.77
CA GLN A 275 17.87 -0.53 12.71
C GLN A 275 18.03 0.48 11.58
N PHE A 276 17.09 1.43 11.44
CA PHE A 276 17.10 2.37 10.32
C PHE A 276 16.97 3.82 10.76
N LEU A 277 15.87 4.23 11.42
CA LEU A 277 15.63 5.64 11.70
C LEU A 277 16.62 6.25 12.72
N SER A 278 17.14 5.44 13.65
CA SER A 278 18.17 5.86 14.63
C SER A 278 19.58 5.84 14.06
N GLN A 279 19.77 5.25 12.88
CA GLN A 279 21.10 5.21 12.27
C GLN A 279 21.36 6.50 11.50
N PRO A 280 22.64 6.95 11.43
CA PRO A 280 23.00 8.06 10.53
C PRO A 280 22.59 7.68 9.10
N ASP A 281 22.11 8.66 8.36
CA ASP A 281 21.79 8.50 6.93
C ASP A 281 23.08 8.07 6.21
N PRO A 282 23.09 6.93 5.48
CA PRO A 282 24.30 6.36 4.88
C PRO A 282 24.87 7.20 3.74
#